data_aa675a269f0fedb35fe418bdf6090a30
#
_entry.id   aa675a269f0fedb35fe418bdf6090a30
#
_cell.length_a   1.000
_cell.length_b   1.000
_cell.length_c   1.000
_cell.angle_alpha   90.00
_cell.angle_beta   90.00
_cell.angle_gamma   90.00
#
_symmetry.space_group_name_H-M   'P 1'
#
loop_
_entity.id
_entity.type
_entity.pdbx_description
1 polymer ?
#
loop_
_entity_poly.entity_id
_entity_poly.type
_entity_poly.pdbx_seq_one_letter_code
_entity_poly.pdbx_strand_id
1 'polypeptide(L)'
;MFFCEKHIPIFLPDITGGVVSQDVQTQSAPFSVPMHIWLRGDFLAIVQTDIPMTSAICENTIQKLAEVYPFIKTEQLTATAFGRPVYALKIGDGDRQVLFTASHHANEWITTPILLKFAEDLADAFQKGGRIYDVPAKNILKYTTIHMVPMVDPDGVDLVTGAIRPQTPEYNIARQIAGDFPDIPFPDGWKANLLGVDLNLQYPAGWLLAREIKFSQGFNRPAPRDYVGRAPLSQRESRALARYTEEVDPELVLAYHTQGKAIYWQFRDYNVPGARALGEEFARVSGYSLEDTPYESSFAGYKDWFIQNFRRPGFTIEAGIGTNPLPISQFDEIYKDVLGILVTAATGLPDKE
;
A
#
# COMPACT_ATOMS: atom_id res chain seq x y z
N MET A 1 -40.87 -27.79 41.33
CA MET A 1 -42.22 -28.14 40.91
C MET A 1 -42.18 -28.32 39.35
N PHE A 2 -42.30 -29.60 38.99
CA PHE A 2 -42.79 -30.23 37.75
C PHE A 2 -42.50 -29.60 36.38
N PHE A 3 -41.63 -30.31 35.61
CA PHE A 3 -41.85 -31.23 34.46
C PHE A 3 -42.77 -30.76 33.34
N CYS A 4 -42.33 -30.71 32.10
CA CYS A 4 -42.80 -31.62 31.02
C CYS A 4 -41.95 -31.55 29.76
N GLU A 5 -41.32 -32.67 29.41
CA GLU A 5 -40.78 -33.04 28.10
C GLU A 5 -41.94 -33.34 27.14
N LYS A 6 -41.79 -33.05 25.84
CA LYS A 6 -42.46 -33.77 24.77
C LYS A 6 -41.57 -33.98 23.55
N HIS A 7 -41.16 -35.22 23.39
CA HIS A 7 -40.72 -35.85 22.12
C HIS A 7 -41.92 -36.09 21.21
N ILE A 8 -41.77 -35.93 19.89
CA ILE A 8 -42.55 -36.61 18.84
C ILE A 8 -41.68 -36.73 17.57
N PRO A 9 -41.89 -37.80 16.75
CA PRO A 9 -40.84 -38.54 16.09
C PRO A 9 -40.70 -38.34 14.56
N ILE A 10 -39.61 -38.95 14.05
CA ILE A 10 -39.19 -39.18 12.66
C ILE A 10 -40.27 -39.94 11.85
N PHE A 11 -40.51 -39.50 10.61
CA PHE A 11 -41.06 -40.35 9.52
C PHE A 11 -40.27 -40.09 8.23
N LEU A 12 -39.60 -41.13 7.75
CA LEU A 12 -39.22 -41.34 6.33
C LEU A 12 -40.34 -42.13 5.61
N PRO A 13 -40.49 -41.94 4.30
CA PRO A 13 -40.68 -43.11 3.46
C PRO A 13 -39.74 -43.18 2.26
N ASP A 14 -39.16 -44.33 2.09
CA ASP A 14 -38.63 -44.91 0.88
C ASP A 14 -39.77 -45.17 -0.14
N ILE A 15 -39.52 -44.91 -1.42
CA ILE A 15 -40.11 -45.76 -2.51
C ILE A 15 -39.23 -45.64 -3.77
N THR A 16 -38.86 -46.79 -4.26
CA THR A 16 -38.18 -47.16 -5.49
C THR A 16 -39.04 -46.95 -6.75
N GLY A 17 -38.39 -46.75 -7.91
CA GLY A 17 -38.81 -47.31 -9.17
C GLY A 17 -39.04 -46.41 -10.37
N GLY A 18 -38.35 -46.69 -11.47
CA GLY A 18 -38.86 -46.40 -12.80
C GLY A 18 -37.92 -45.66 -13.78
N VAL A 19 -37.18 -46.43 -14.56
CA VAL A 19 -36.46 -46.03 -15.77
C VAL A 19 -37.43 -45.74 -16.90
N VAL A 20 -37.34 -44.60 -17.57
CA VAL A 20 -37.75 -44.43 -18.97
C VAL A 20 -36.80 -43.42 -19.64
N SER A 21 -36.12 -43.90 -20.67
CA SER A 21 -35.33 -43.15 -21.64
C SER A 21 -36.21 -42.34 -22.59
N GLN A 22 -35.86 -41.11 -22.85
CA GLN A 22 -36.14 -40.49 -24.17
C GLN A 22 -35.05 -39.47 -24.52
N ASP A 23 -34.44 -39.74 -25.68
CA ASP A 23 -33.54 -38.88 -26.41
C ASP A 23 -34.24 -37.57 -26.82
N VAL A 24 -33.56 -36.43 -26.59
CA VAL A 24 -33.78 -35.21 -27.37
C VAL A 24 -32.43 -34.55 -27.65
N GLN A 25 -32.24 -34.36 -28.92
CA GLN A 25 -31.05 -33.85 -29.59
C GLN A 25 -30.64 -32.43 -29.17
N THR A 26 -29.35 -32.31 -29.14
CA THR A 26 -28.48 -31.14 -29.17
C THR A 26 -28.92 -29.93 -30.00
N GLN A 27 -28.83 -28.77 -29.43
CA GLN A 27 -28.42 -27.55 -30.15
C GLN A 27 -27.30 -26.85 -29.40
N SER A 28 -26.25 -26.59 -30.14
CA SER A 28 -24.98 -26.01 -29.78
C SER A 28 -25.11 -24.59 -29.21
N ALA A 29 -24.52 -24.36 -28.05
CA ALA A 29 -24.18 -23.01 -27.55
C ALA A 29 -22.70 -22.73 -27.81
N PRO A 30 -22.36 -21.52 -28.21
CA PRO A 30 -20.99 -21.16 -28.55
C PRO A 30 -20.21 -20.58 -27.37
N PHE A 31 -18.90 -20.78 -27.46
CA PHE A 31 -17.83 -20.09 -26.74
C PHE A 31 -17.73 -20.29 -25.21
N SER A 32 -17.12 -21.40 -24.86
CA SER A 32 -16.35 -21.51 -23.62
C SER A 32 -15.01 -20.83 -23.83
N VAL A 33 -14.80 -19.68 -23.15
CA VAL A 33 -13.47 -19.13 -22.92
C VAL A 33 -12.72 -20.15 -22.04
N PRO A 34 -11.55 -20.63 -22.43
CA PRO A 34 -10.79 -21.52 -21.55
C PRO A 34 -10.30 -20.69 -20.36
N MET A 35 -10.87 -20.99 -19.20
CA MET A 35 -10.32 -20.60 -17.94
C MET A 35 -8.96 -21.31 -17.79
N HIS A 36 -7.88 -20.60 -18.11
CA HIS A 36 -6.55 -21.06 -17.77
C HIS A 36 -6.44 -21.13 -16.25
N ILE A 37 -6.76 -22.30 -15.70
CA ILE A 37 -6.33 -22.69 -14.37
C ILE A 37 -4.81 -22.74 -14.44
N TRP A 38 -4.16 -21.69 -13.93
CA TRP A 38 -2.76 -21.73 -13.62
C TRP A 38 -2.58 -22.77 -12.52
N LEU A 39 -2.16 -23.95 -12.89
CA LEU A 39 -1.59 -24.91 -11.95
C LEU A 39 -0.33 -24.25 -11.38
N ARG A 40 -0.49 -23.64 -10.21
CA ARG A 40 0.65 -23.24 -9.38
C ARG A 40 1.37 -24.52 -9.00
N GLY A 41 2.59 -24.69 -9.50
CA GLY A 41 3.54 -25.58 -8.84
C GLY A 41 3.69 -25.10 -7.40
N ASP A 42 3.69 -26.04 -6.45
CA ASP A 42 3.56 -25.88 -4.99
C ASP A 42 4.60 -24.97 -4.32
N PHE A 43 4.60 -23.68 -4.63
CA PHE A 43 5.15 -22.67 -3.73
C PHE A 43 3.98 -21.86 -3.14
N LEU A 44 3.74 -22.04 -1.84
CA LEU A 44 2.84 -21.17 -1.07
C LEU A 44 3.29 -19.71 -1.30
N ALA A 45 2.35 -18.85 -1.66
CA ALA A 45 2.62 -17.42 -1.82
C ALA A 45 3.29 -16.89 -0.53
N ILE A 46 4.40 -16.15 -0.68
CA ILE A 46 5.13 -15.59 0.45
C ILE A 46 4.32 -14.44 1.06
N VAL A 47 3.77 -13.60 0.19
CA VAL A 47 2.97 -12.44 0.60
C VAL A 47 1.54 -12.85 0.88
N GLN A 48 1.09 -12.66 2.12
CA GLN A 48 -0.30 -12.89 2.53
C GLN A 48 -1.13 -11.66 2.14
N THR A 49 -2.22 -11.90 1.38
CA THR A 49 -3.07 -10.84 0.84
C THR A 49 -4.52 -10.93 1.33
N ASP A 50 -4.77 -11.78 2.31
CA ASP A 50 -6.09 -12.10 2.87
C ASP A 50 -6.23 -11.77 4.36
N ILE A 51 -5.15 -11.24 4.96
CA ILE A 51 -5.13 -10.82 6.37
C ILE A 51 -4.57 -9.41 6.54
N PRO A 52 -4.88 -8.71 7.63
CA PRO A 52 -4.27 -7.43 7.93
C PRO A 52 -2.74 -7.53 8.03
N MET A 53 -2.03 -6.62 7.38
CA MET A 53 -0.57 -6.57 7.36
C MET A 53 -0.06 -5.83 8.59
N THR A 54 0.45 -6.55 9.59
CA THR A 54 1.13 -5.98 10.76
C THR A 54 2.62 -5.77 10.48
N SER A 55 3.31 -5.00 11.33
CA SER A 55 4.76 -4.80 11.22
C SER A 55 5.55 -6.11 11.27
N ALA A 56 5.15 -7.04 12.15
CA ALA A 56 5.78 -8.35 12.27
C ALA A 56 5.57 -9.23 11.03
N ILE A 57 4.37 -9.20 10.43
CA ILE A 57 4.10 -9.92 9.17
C ILE A 57 4.91 -9.30 8.03
N CYS A 58 4.98 -7.98 7.94
CA CYS A 58 5.77 -7.26 6.96
C CYS A 58 7.26 -7.65 7.04
N GLU A 59 7.86 -7.57 8.24
CA GLU A 59 9.25 -7.96 8.47
C GLU A 59 9.52 -9.41 8.07
N ASN A 60 8.71 -10.37 8.55
CA ASN A 60 8.82 -11.78 8.18
C ASN A 60 8.70 -11.99 6.67
N THR A 61 7.80 -11.27 6.00
CA THR A 61 7.62 -11.35 4.56
C THR A 61 8.86 -10.84 3.81
N ILE A 62 9.42 -9.72 4.23
CA ILE A 62 10.65 -9.15 3.67
C ILE A 62 11.81 -10.15 3.80
N GLN A 63 11.99 -10.76 4.98
CA GLN A 63 13.03 -11.75 5.23
C GLN A 63 12.86 -12.98 4.33
N LYS A 64 11.65 -13.50 4.20
CA LYS A 64 11.35 -14.64 3.30
C LYS A 64 11.57 -14.30 1.83
N LEU A 65 11.19 -13.11 1.39
CA LEU A 65 11.45 -12.66 0.01
C LEU A 65 12.95 -12.64 -0.28
N ALA A 66 13.77 -12.12 0.63
CA ALA A 66 15.23 -12.10 0.47
C ALA A 66 15.87 -13.50 0.55
N GLU A 67 15.28 -14.42 1.32
CA GLU A 67 15.74 -15.82 1.39
C GLU A 67 15.42 -16.58 0.08
N VAL A 68 14.18 -16.44 -0.43
CA VAL A 68 13.74 -17.16 -1.65
C VAL A 68 14.33 -16.53 -2.92
N TYR A 69 14.51 -15.22 -2.92
CA TYR A 69 15.06 -14.44 -4.04
C TYR A 69 16.34 -13.68 -3.61
N PRO A 70 17.54 -14.32 -3.59
CA PRO A 70 18.76 -13.73 -3.04
C PRO A 70 19.25 -12.46 -3.75
N PHE A 71 18.67 -12.13 -4.91
CA PHE A 71 18.93 -10.89 -5.63
C PHE A 71 18.10 -9.71 -5.09
N ILE A 72 17.09 -9.95 -4.24
CA ILE A 72 16.45 -8.91 -3.43
C ILE A 72 17.39 -8.57 -2.27
N LYS A 73 17.77 -7.31 -2.15
CA LYS A 73 18.56 -6.80 -1.03
C LYS A 73 17.66 -6.05 -0.08
N THR A 74 17.94 -6.17 1.21
CA THR A 74 17.17 -5.54 2.28
C THR A 74 18.06 -4.70 3.16
N GLU A 75 17.55 -3.59 3.64
CA GLU A 75 18.24 -2.68 4.56
C GLU A 75 17.27 -2.17 5.61
N GLN A 76 17.68 -2.13 6.87
CA GLN A 76 16.95 -1.46 7.92
C GLN A 76 17.34 0.02 7.95
N LEU A 77 16.43 0.89 7.55
CA LEU A 77 16.67 2.34 7.50
C LEU A 77 16.72 2.97 8.89
N THR A 78 15.86 2.52 9.78
CA THR A 78 15.75 2.99 11.18
C THR A 78 14.91 2.02 12.01
N ALA A 79 14.82 2.32 13.30
CA ALA A 79 13.77 1.82 14.17
C ALA A 79 12.92 2.98 14.70
N THR A 80 11.62 2.76 14.85
CA THR A 80 10.68 3.73 15.44
C THR A 80 11.03 4.07 16.88
N ALA A 81 10.24 4.96 17.48
CA ALA A 81 10.37 5.27 18.92
C ALA A 81 10.12 4.06 19.81
N PHE A 82 9.34 3.07 19.35
CA PHE A 82 8.99 1.84 20.06
C PHE A 82 9.76 0.61 19.58
N GLY A 83 10.80 0.81 18.78
CA GLY A 83 11.76 -0.22 18.40
C GLY A 83 11.39 -1.05 17.17
N ARG A 84 10.27 -0.77 16.48
CA ARG A 84 9.88 -1.49 15.26
C ARG A 84 10.73 -1.03 14.08
N PRO A 85 11.29 -1.97 13.27
CA PRO A 85 12.14 -1.61 12.15
C PRO A 85 11.34 -1.05 10.98
N VAL A 86 11.95 -0.08 10.26
CA VAL A 86 11.52 0.37 8.94
C VAL A 86 12.54 -0.15 7.93
N TYR A 87 12.08 -0.98 7.00
CA TYR A 87 12.93 -1.62 6.00
C TYR A 87 12.77 -1.02 4.61
N ALA A 88 13.88 -1.02 3.86
CA ALA A 88 13.89 -0.88 2.41
C ALA A 88 14.24 -2.22 1.75
N LEU A 89 13.64 -2.48 0.58
CA LEU A 89 14.00 -3.54 -0.34
C LEU A 89 14.57 -2.90 -1.61
N LYS A 90 15.56 -3.58 -2.20
CA LYS A 90 16.16 -3.21 -3.49
C LYS A 90 16.12 -4.42 -4.41
N ILE A 91 15.60 -4.24 -5.64
CA ILE A 91 15.54 -5.27 -6.67
C ILE A 91 15.98 -4.68 -8.02
N GLY A 92 16.88 -5.40 -8.74
CA GLY A 92 17.49 -4.95 -10.00
C GLY A 92 18.82 -4.28 -9.80
N ASP A 93 19.57 -4.13 -10.92
CA ASP A 93 20.91 -3.57 -10.99
C ASP A 93 21.06 -2.54 -12.12
N GLY A 94 19.92 -2.00 -12.62
CA GLY A 94 19.91 -0.98 -13.65
C GLY A 94 20.32 0.41 -13.14
N ASP A 95 20.79 1.25 -14.04
CA ASP A 95 21.23 2.61 -13.71
C ASP A 95 20.07 3.52 -13.27
N ARG A 96 18.86 3.30 -13.83
CA ARG A 96 17.67 4.06 -13.48
C ARG A 96 17.19 3.67 -12.08
N GLN A 97 17.12 4.63 -11.17
CA GLN A 97 16.67 4.43 -9.81
C GLN A 97 15.22 4.93 -9.64
N VAL A 98 14.34 4.11 -9.06
CA VAL A 98 12.96 4.51 -8.70
C VAL A 98 12.67 4.08 -7.26
N LEU A 99 11.87 4.87 -6.54
CA LEU A 99 11.56 4.58 -5.14
C LEU A 99 10.05 4.61 -4.89
N PHE A 100 9.52 3.50 -4.36
CA PHE A 100 8.12 3.33 -4.02
C PHE A 100 7.96 3.22 -2.51
N THR A 101 6.98 3.91 -1.95
CA THR A 101 6.72 3.93 -0.51
C THR A 101 5.26 3.62 -0.23
N ALA A 102 4.98 3.03 0.93
CA ALA A 102 3.61 2.73 1.36
C ALA A 102 3.45 2.90 2.87
N SER A 103 2.22 2.95 3.32
CA SER A 103 1.84 3.08 4.73
C SER A 103 2.58 4.20 5.47
N HIS A 104 2.59 5.41 4.87
CA HIS A 104 2.92 6.64 5.60
C HIS A 104 1.90 6.93 6.68
N HIS A 105 0.65 6.48 6.46
CA HIS A 105 -0.44 6.55 7.41
C HIS A 105 -0.83 5.18 7.92
N ALA A 106 -1.07 5.10 9.21
CA ALA A 106 -1.37 3.87 9.94
C ALA A 106 -2.59 3.10 9.39
N ASN A 107 -3.69 3.80 9.14
CA ASN A 107 -4.94 3.19 8.67
C ASN A 107 -4.98 2.93 7.15
N GLU A 108 -3.86 3.16 6.48
CA GLU A 108 -3.67 2.87 5.06
C GLU A 108 -2.78 1.63 4.84
N TRP A 109 -2.74 0.74 5.84
CA TRP A 109 -1.87 -0.45 5.89
C TRP A 109 -2.03 -1.41 4.71
N ILE A 110 -3.18 -1.40 4.01
CA ILE A 110 -3.42 -2.20 2.80
C ILE A 110 -2.44 -1.87 1.67
N THR A 111 -1.78 -0.71 1.71
CA THR A 111 -0.77 -0.32 0.72
C THR A 111 0.56 -1.08 0.89
N THR A 112 0.87 -1.58 2.08
CA THR A 112 2.05 -2.41 2.33
C THR A 112 2.06 -3.70 1.52
N PRO A 113 1.02 -4.57 1.56
CA PRO A 113 1.00 -5.79 0.76
C PRO A 113 1.00 -5.52 -0.76
N ILE A 114 0.59 -4.34 -1.23
CA ILE A 114 0.71 -3.97 -2.66
C ILE A 114 2.18 -4.00 -3.10
N LEU A 115 3.06 -3.32 -2.36
CA LEU A 115 4.49 -3.27 -2.72
C LEU A 115 5.19 -4.61 -2.51
N LEU A 116 4.86 -5.33 -1.44
CA LEU A 116 5.42 -6.65 -1.18
C LEU A 116 5.00 -7.66 -2.26
N LYS A 117 3.73 -7.63 -2.67
CA LYS A 117 3.22 -8.50 -3.74
C LYS A 117 3.86 -8.18 -5.09
N PHE A 118 4.05 -6.91 -5.38
CA PHE A 118 4.79 -6.50 -6.58
C PHE A 118 6.23 -7.00 -6.57
N ALA A 119 6.92 -6.92 -5.43
CA ALA A 119 8.27 -7.46 -5.28
C ALA A 119 8.30 -8.99 -5.52
N GLU A 120 7.33 -9.74 -4.94
CA GLU A 120 7.19 -11.19 -5.15
C GLU A 120 6.94 -11.53 -6.62
N ASP A 121 5.93 -10.88 -7.23
CA ASP A 121 5.54 -11.19 -8.61
C ASP A 121 6.64 -10.85 -9.62
N LEU A 122 7.32 -9.73 -9.41
CA LEU A 122 8.45 -9.34 -10.27
C LEU A 122 9.64 -10.29 -10.10
N ALA A 123 9.95 -10.69 -8.86
CA ALA A 123 11.04 -11.62 -8.58
C ALA A 123 10.74 -13.02 -9.13
N ASP A 124 9.52 -13.52 -8.97
CA ASP A 124 9.08 -14.81 -9.52
C ASP A 124 9.13 -14.81 -11.06
N ALA A 125 8.61 -13.74 -11.67
CA ALA A 125 8.67 -13.58 -13.12
C ALA A 125 10.12 -13.49 -13.64
N PHE A 126 11.00 -12.77 -12.93
CA PHE A 126 12.43 -12.71 -13.29
C PHE A 126 13.10 -14.07 -13.20
N GLN A 127 12.91 -14.80 -12.10
CA GLN A 127 13.52 -16.10 -11.88
C GLN A 127 13.05 -17.15 -12.90
N LYS A 128 11.80 -17.08 -13.34
CA LYS A 128 11.20 -17.98 -14.35
C LYS A 128 11.42 -17.52 -15.80
N GLY A 129 12.08 -16.39 -16.03
CA GLY A 129 12.23 -15.79 -17.36
C GLY A 129 10.90 -15.32 -17.97
N GLY A 130 9.93 -14.97 -17.11
CA GLY A 130 8.57 -14.58 -17.45
C GLY A 130 8.40 -13.06 -17.62
N ARG A 131 7.14 -12.66 -17.60
CA ARG A 131 6.67 -11.28 -17.81
C ARG A 131 5.82 -10.84 -16.64
N ILE A 132 5.78 -9.55 -16.37
CA ILE A 132 4.83 -8.89 -15.48
C ILE A 132 4.18 -7.74 -16.23
N TYR A 133 2.83 -7.65 -16.20
CA TYR A 133 2.07 -6.65 -16.97
C TYR A 133 2.56 -6.52 -18.42
N ASP A 134 2.72 -7.68 -19.11
CA ASP A 134 3.23 -7.79 -20.49
C ASP A 134 4.64 -7.25 -20.76
N VAL A 135 5.42 -6.94 -19.72
CA VAL A 135 6.82 -6.55 -19.84
C VAL A 135 7.74 -7.71 -19.36
N PRO A 136 8.78 -8.08 -20.12
CA PRO A 136 9.74 -9.08 -19.65
C PRO A 136 10.43 -8.60 -18.35
N ALA A 137 10.29 -9.36 -17.24
CA ALA A 137 10.86 -8.99 -15.94
C ALA A 137 12.38 -8.76 -16.02
N LYS A 138 13.07 -9.52 -16.86
CA LYS A 138 14.52 -9.34 -17.13
C LYS A 138 14.84 -7.95 -17.66
N ASN A 139 13.98 -7.38 -18.52
CA ASN A 139 14.23 -6.04 -19.07
C ASN A 139 14.03 -4.97 -17.99
N ILE A 140 13.00 -5.11 -17.15
CA ILE A 140 12.79 -4.19 -16.02
C ILE A 140 14.05 -4.15 -15.17
N LEU A 141 14.49 -5.31 -14.64
CA LEU A 141 15.59 -5.38 -13.67
C LEU A 141 16.99 -5.11 -14.28
N LYS A 142 17.11 -5.23 -15.61
CA LYS A 142 18.36 -4.87 -16.32
C LYS A 142 18.57 -3.36 -16.40
N TYR A 143 17.50 -2.59 -16.59
CA TYR A 143 17.59 -1.15 -16.82
C TYR A 143 17.22 -0.32 -15.61
N THR A 144 16.49 -0.91 -14.66
CA THR A 144 15.97 -0.20 -13.49
C THR A 144 16.31 -0.94 -12.21
N THR A 145 16.73 -0.18 -11.22
CA THR A 145 16.79 -0.59 -9.83
C THR A 145 15.57 -0.01 -9.11
N ILE A 146 14.76 -0.89 -8.54
CA ILE A 146 13.55 -0.52 -7.83
C ILE A 146 13.82 -0.61 -6.33
N HIS A 147 13.65 0.51 -5.66
CA HIS A 147 13.67 0.62 -4.20
C HIS A 147 12.25 0.66 -3.68
N MET A 148 11.97 -0.04 -2.58
CA MET A 148 10.64 -0.05 -1.95
C MET A 148 10.78 0.09 -0.44
N VAL A 149 9.99 0.99 0.16
CA VAL A 149 9.79 1.07 1.61
C VAL A 149 8.34 0.72 1.90
N PRO A 150 8.03 -0.57 2.14
CA PRO A 150 6.65 -1.05 2.15
C PRO A 150 5.82 -0.56 3.34
N MET A 151 6.46 -0.21 4.46
CA MET A 151 5.78 0.25 5.67
C MET A 151 6.60 1.34 6.34
N VAL A 152 6.15 2.60 6.17
CA VAL A 152 6.83 3.77 6.74
C VAL A 152 6.45 3.95 8.22
N ASP A 153 5.21 3.64 8.59
CA ASP A 153 4.67 3.78 9.96
C ASP A 153 4.30 2.44 10.60
N PRO A 154 5.27 1.60 10.99
CA PRO A 154 4.96 0.29 11.58
C PRO A 154 4.28 0.37 12.96
N ASP A 155 4.55 1.41 13.76
CA ASP A 155 3.91 1.57 15.07
C ASP A 155 2.42 1.90 14.94
N GLY A 156 2.09 2.85 14.08
CA GLY A 156 0.70 3.22 13.82
C GLY A 156 -0.09 2.10 13.16
N VAL A 157 0.52 1.40 12.19
CA VAL A 157 -0.09 0.22 11.55
C VAL A 157 -0.43 -0.85 12.58
N ASP A 158 0.47 -1.16 13.51
CA ASP A 158 0.22 -2.15 14.57
C ASP A 158 -0.89 -1.73 15.53
N LEU A 159 -1.08 -0.43 15.76
CA LEU A 159 -2.22 0.08 16.53
C LEU A 159 -3.54 -0.18 15.80
N VAL A 160 -3.63 0.20 14.52
CA VAL A 160 -4.87 0.09 13.73
C VAL A 160 -5.23 -1.36 13.43
N THR A 161 -4.24 -2.20 13.15
CA THR A 161 -4.47 -3.63 12.88
C THR A 161 -4.72 -4.47 14.14
N GLY A 162 -4.60 -3.87 15.35
CA GLY A 162 -4.81 -4.54 16.63
C GLY A 162 -3.65 -5.41 17.09
N ALA A 163 -2.48 -5.34 16.45
CA ALA A 163 -1.25 -5.98 16.91
C ALA A 163 -0.79 -5.38 18.26
N ILE A 164 -0.95 -4.07 18.44
CA ILE A 164 -0.84 -3.41 19.75
C ILE A 164 -2.16 -3.60 20.50
N ARG A 165 -2.12 -4.44 21.54
CA ARG A 165 -3.32 -4.82 22.28
C ARG A 165 -3.74 -3.74 23.28
N PRO A 166 -5.06 -3.63 23.57
CA PRO A 166 -5.54 -2.81 24.69
C PRO A 166 -4.77 -3.06 25.99
N GLN A 167 -4.59 -1.98 26.78
CA GLN A 167 -3.89 -1.97 28.08
C GLN A 167 -2.35 -2.09 28.00
N THR A 168 -1.74 -2.23 26.83
CA THR A 168 -0.28 -2.05 26.71
C THR A 168 0.10 -0.58 26.89
N PRO A 169 1.36 -0.28 27.28
CA PRO A 169 1.81 1.11 27.39
C PRO A 169 1.63 1.90 26.11
N GLU A 170 1.94 1.31 24.96
CA GLU A 170 1.80 1.91 23.62
C GLU A 170 0.34 2.25 23.31
N TYR A 171 -0.58 1.30 23.54
CA TYR A 171 -2.01 1.52 23.35
C TYR A 171 -2.53 2.66 24.23
N ASN A 172 -2.07 2.71 25.49
CA ASN A 172 -2.51 3.74 26.43
C ASN A 172 -2.03 5.13 26.03
N ILE A 173 -0.82 5.27 25.46
CA ILE A 173 -0.32 6.52 24.90
C ILE A 173 -1.25 7.00 23.77
N ALA A 174 -1.52 6.14 22.79
CA ALA A 174 -2.40 6.48 21.67
C ALA A 174 -3.82 6.81 22.14
N ARG A 175 -4.37 6.04 23.07
CA ARG A 175 -5.71 6.26 23.63
C ARG A 175 -5.81 7.58 24.40
N GLN A 176 -4.75 7.97 25.11
CA GLN A 176 -4.71 9.28 25.79
C GLN A 176 -4.74 10.42 24.77
N ILE A 177 -3.95 10.33 23.71
CA ILE A 177 -3.96 11.32 22.61
C ILE A 177 -5.35 11.37 21.96
N ALA A 178 -5.94 10.20 21.64
CA ALA A 178 -7.25 10.11 21.03
C ALA A 178 -8.36 10.73 21.90
N GLY A 179 -8.21 10.70 23.23
CA GLY A 179 -9.15 11.31 24.15
C GLY A 179 -9.35 12.81 23.98
N ASP A 180 -8.38 13.49 23.40
CA ASP A 180 -8.46 14.93 23.05
C ASP A 180 -9.20 15.18 21.71
N PHE A 181 -9.50 14.12 20.95
CA PHE A 181 -10.12 14.18 19.62
C PHE A 181 -11.26 13.17 19.49
N PRO A 182 -12.35 13.31 20.29
CA PRO A 182 -13.40 12.31 20.41
C PRO A 182 -14.18 12.06 19.10
N ASP A 183 -14.16 12.99 18.16
CA ASP A 183 -14.83 12.87 16.86
C ASP A 183 -14.04 12.00 15.87
N ILE A 184 -12.80 11.62 16.18
CA ILE A 184 -11.98 10.73 15.36
C ILE A 184 -12.13 9.31 15.90
N PRO A 185 -12.66 8.35 15.09
CA PRO A 185 -12.80 6.96 15.52
C PRO A 185 -11.46 6.36 15.94
N PHE A 186 -11.42 5.71 17.11
CA PHE A 186 -10.21 5.07 17.61
C PHE A 186 -10.37 3.54 17.67
N PRO A 187 -9.42 2.75 17.12
CA PRO A 187 -8.20 3.17 16.43
C PRO A 187 -8.35 3.45 14.93
N ASP A 188 -9.48 3.19 14.30
CA ASP A 188 -9.68 3.17 12.84
C ASP A 188 -9.36 4.51 12.15
N GLY A 189 -9.62 5.64 12.82
CA GLY A 189 -9.29 6.97 12.33
C GLY A 189 -7.83 7.40 12.52
N TRP A 190 -6.97 6.52 13.10
CA TRP A 190 -5.59 6.82 13.40
C TRP A 190 -4.70 6.77 12.15
N LYS A 191 -4.16 7.91 11.74
CA LYS A 191 -3.23 8.09 10.61
C LYS A 191 -1.79 8.30 11.04
N ALA A 192 -1.60 8.86 12.22
CA ALA A 192 -0.30 9.28 12.75
C ALA A 192 0.57 8.10 13.20
N ASN A 193 1.85 8.36 13.45
CA ASN A 193 2.65 7.42 14.23
C ASN A 193 2.16 7.36 15.70
N LEU A 194 2.72 6.47 16.50
CA LEU A 194 2.24 6.27 17.88
C LEU A 194 2.47 7.48 18.81
N LEU A 195 3.33 8.43 18.41
CA LEU A 195 3.53 9.70 19.10
C LEU A 195 2.53 10.78 18.68
N GLY A 196 1.55 10.45 17.84
CA GLY A 196 0.53 11.37 17.38
C GLY A 196 1.05 12.40 16.38
N VAL A 197 2.06 12.06 15.56
CA VAL A 197 2.60 12.90 14.48
C VAL A 197 2.28 12.30 13.13
N ASP A 198 1.66 13.06 12.25
CA ASP A 198 1.40 12.66 10.87
C ASP A 198 2.70 12.65 10.06
N LEU A 199 3.15 11.45 9.67
CA LEU A 199 4.45 11.28 9.01
C LEU A 199 4.50 11.89 7.61
N ASN A 200 3.34 12.02 6.93
CA ASN A 200 3.26 12.67 5.63
C ASN A 200 3.10 14.20 5.71
N LEU A 201 3.22 14.77 6.91
CA LEU A 201 3.30 16.22 7.17
C LEU A 201 4.65 16.62 7.78
N GLN A 202 5.69 15.80 7.58
CA GLN A 202 7.00 15.97 8.21
C GLN A 202 8.07 16.53 7.26
N TYR A 203 7.77 16.66 5.96
CA TYR A 203 8.79 17.03 4.98
C TYR A 203 8.90 18.55 4.80
N PRO A 204 10.13 19.10 4.54
CA PRO A 204 10.35 20.56 4.48
C PRO A 204 9.88 21.19 3.14
N ALA A 205 8.65 20.88 2.72
CA ALA A 205 8.00 21.43 1.54
C ALA A 205 6.80 22.29 1.95
N GLY A 206 7.05 23.54 2.30
CA GLY A 206 5.99 24.42 2.83
C GLY A 206 5.51 24.04 4.23
N TRP A 207 6.36 23.42 5.06
CA TRP A 207 6.00 22.91 6.38
C TRP A 207 5.39 23.96 7.32
N LEU A 208 5.89 25.20 7.31
CA LEU A 208 5.32 26.28 8.12
C LEU A 208 3.87 26.59 7.72
N LEU A 209 3.57 26.52 6.44
CA LEU A 209 2.22 26.73 5.93
C LEU A 209 1.30 25.55 6.29
N ALA A 210 1.79 24.31 6.14
CA ALA A 210 1.06 23.13 6.63
C ALA A 210 0.73 23.26 8.12
N ARG A 211 1.71 23.69 8.93
CA ARG A 211 1.51 23.92 10.36
C ARG A 211 0.43 24.98 10.64
N GLU A 212 0.45 26.09 9.93
CA GLU A 212 -0.54 27.15 10.09
C GLU A 212 -1.96 26.63 9.76
N ILE A 213 -2.11 25.93 8.63
CA ILE A 213 -3.38 25.34 8.20
C ILE A 213 -3.86 24.32 9.25
N LYS A 214 -3.04 23.35 9.63
CA LYS A 214 -3.43 22.27 10.54
C LYS A 214 -3.72 22.79 11.97
N PHE A 215 -2.97 23.79 12.43
CA PHE A 215 -3.23 24.43 13.72
C PHE A 215 -4.54 25.20 13.73
N SER A 216 -4.93 25.87 12.64
CA SER A 216 -6.23 26.52 12.51
C SER A 216 -7.40 25.51 12.52
N GLN A 217 -7.14 24.27 12.10
CA GLN A 217 -8.09 23.16 12.14
C GLN A 217 -8.12 22.43 13.51
N GLY A 218 -7.34 22.88 14.50
CA GLY A 218 -7.31 22.32 15.85
C GLY A 218 -6.22 21.26 16.09
N PHE A 219 -5.42 20.90 15.07
CA PHE A 219 -4.33 19.91 15.18
C PHE A 219 -3.01 20.56 15.61
N ASN A 220 -3.00 21.21 16.77
CA ASN A 220 -1.86 21.99 17.28
C ASN A 220 -1.02 21.24 18.34
N ARG A 221 -1.35 20.00 18.63
CA ARG A 221 -0.70 19.07 19.55
C ARG A 221 -0.75 17.66 18.99
N PRO A 222 -0.05 16.67 19.61
CA PRO A 222 -0.17 15.27 19.20
C PRO A 222 -1.62 14.85 19.02
N ALA A 223 -1.92 14.26 17.87
CA ALA A 223 -3.29 13.94 17.42
C ALA A 223 -3.32 12.61 16.65
N PRO A 224 -4.48 11.97 16.51
CA PRO A 224 -4.61 10.78 15.68
C PRO A 224 -4.24 11.00 14.20
N ARG A 225 -4.27 12.25 13.73
CA ARG A 225 -3.95 12.67 12.37
C ARG A 225 -3.66 14.16 12.31
N ASP A 226 -3.10 14.61 11.21
CA ASP A 226 -2.97 16.02 10.84
C ASP A 226 -2.05 16.88 11.74
N TYR A 227 -1.42 16.32 12.76
CA TYR A 227 -0.42 17.04 13.54
C TYR A 227 0.96 16.98 12.86
N VAL A 228 1.47 18.12 12.46
CA VAL A 228 2.72 18.25 11.71
C VAL A 228 4.00 18.00 12.53
N GLY A 229 3.87 17.79 13.84
CA GLY A 229 5.03 17.67 14.74
C GLY A 229 5.62 19.02 15.17
N ARG A 230 6.78 18.97 15.83
CA ARG A 230 7.47 20.16 16.38
C ARG A 230 8.35 20.87 15.36
N ALA A 231 8.89 20.12 14.40
CA ALA A 231 9.76 20.58 13.32
C ALA A 231 9.69 19.61 12.15
N PRO A 232 10.03 20.01 10.91
CA PRO A 232 10.17 19.09 9.82
C PRO A 232 11.23 18.02 10.13
N LEU A 233 11.01 16.80 9.65
CA LEU A 233 11.86 15.62 9.85
C LEU A 233 12.21 15.34 11.33
N SER A 234 11.33 15.73 12.25
CA SER A 234 11.49 15.46 13.68
C SER A 234 11.24 13.98 14.03
N GLN A 235 10.48 13.26 13.21
CA GLN A 235 10.24 11.85 13.39
C GLN A 235 11.33 11.00 12.74
N ARG A 236 11.67 9.86 13.37
CA ARG A 236 12.75 8.98 12.91
C ARG A 236 12.45 8.39 11.54
N GLU A 237 11.20 7.99 11.35
CA GLU A 237 10.67 7.36 10.13
C GLU A 237 10.81 8.29 8.92
N SER A 238 10.23 9.48 9.00
CA SER A 238 10.27 10.47 7.91
C SER A 238 11.70 10.96 7.64
N ARG A 239 12.52 11.14 8.69
CA ARG A 239 13.93 11.52 8.54
C ARG A 239 14.75 10.43 7.86
N ALA A 240 14.54 9.16 8.23
CA ALA A 240 15.24 8.03 7.62
C ALA A 240 14.86 7.87 6.16
N LEU A 241 13.55 7.99 5.84
CA LEU A 241 13.11 7.93 4.45
C LEU A 241 13.65 9.10 3.62
N ALA A 242 13.68 10.34 4.17
CA ALA A 242 14.26 11.47 3.47
C ALA A 242 15.75 11.25 3.15
N ARG A 243 16.55 10.78 4.13
CA ARG A 243 17.96 10.43 3.91
C ARG A 243 18.12 9.32 2.87
N TYR A 244 17.35 8.26 2.98
CA TYR A 244 17.39 7.17 2.00
C TYR A 244 17.04 7.66 0.59
N THR A 245 16.06 8.54 0.46
CA THR A 245 15.73 9.16 -0.83
C THR A 245 16.89 9.99 -1.39
N GLU A 246 17.59 10.75 -0.54
CA GLU A 246 18.78 11.51 -0.93
C GLU A 246 19.95 10.59 -1.34
N GLU A 247 20.14 9.46 -0.64
CA GLU A 247 21.17 8.46 -0.93
C GLU A 247 20.89 7.69 -2.23
N VAL A 248 19.62 7.34 -2.50
CA VAL A 248 19.20 6.65 -3.73
C VAL A 248 19.18 7.59 -4.93
N ASP A 249 18.93 8.87 -4.73
CA ASP A 249 18.75 9.90 -5.78
C ASP A 249 17.80 9.47 -6.91
N PRO A 250 16.55 9.04 -6.61
CA PRO A 250 15.69 8.40 -7.59
C PRO A 250 15.20 9.38 -8.67
N GLU A 251 15.00 8.87 -9.88
CA GLU A 251 14.38 9.63 -10.99
C GLU A 251 12.89 9.86 -10.79
N LEU A 252 12.25 9.00 -9.97
CA LEU A 252 10.82 9.01 -9.74
C LEU A 252 10.50 8.43 -8.37
N VAL A 253 9.49 9.02 -7.70
CA VAL A 253 8.91 8.43 -6.48
C VAL A 253 7.41 8.19 -6.64
N LEU A 254 6.94 7.05 -6.08
CA LEU A 254 5.52 6.77 -5.84
C LEU A 254 5.28 6.64 -4.34
N ALA A 255 4.32 7.39 -3.81
CA ALA A 255 3.83 7.23 -2.45
C ALA A 255 2.40 6.66 -2.49
N TYR A 256 2.24 5.41 -2.04
CA TYR A 256 0.95 4.75 -1.99
C TYR A 256 0.19 5.14 -0.72
N HIS A 257 -1.00 5.64 -0.92
CA HIS A 257 -2.01 6.03 0.06
C HIS A 257 -3.35 5.37 -0.26
N THR A 258 -4.32 5.57 0.57
CA THR A 258 -5.73 5.31 0.35
C THR A 258 -6.54 6.53 0.79
N GLN A 259 -7.56 6.91 0.13
CA GLN A 259 -8.39 6.26 -0.85
C GLN A 259 -8.97 7.31 -1.84
N GLY A 260 -9.55 6.84 -2.96
CA GLY A 260 -10.26 7.73 -3.91
C GLY A 260 -10.04 7.39 -5.38
N LYS A 261 -9.16 6.40 -5.70
CA LYS A 261 -8.75 6.08 -7.08
C LYS A 261 -8.24 7.32 -7.82
N ALA A 262 -7.38 8.11 -7.14
CA ALA A 262 -6.82 9.35 -7.64
C ALA A 262 -5.28 9.32 -7.67
N ILE A 263 -4.69 10.12 -8.53
CA ILE A 263 -3.24 10.29 -8.70
C ILE A 263 -2.92 11.76 -8.58
N TYR A 264 -2.21 12.14 -7.51
CA TYR A 264 -1.71 13.51 -7.33
C TYR A 264 -0.27 13.61 -7.84
N TRP A 265 0.02 14.61 -8.69
CA TRP A 265 1.25 14.70 -9.47
C TRP A 265 1.99 16.03 -9.37
N GLN A 266 1.33 17.07 -8.88
CA GLN A 266 1.88 18.43 -8.81
C GLN A 266 2.27 18.82 -7.38
N PHE A 267 3.12 19.81 -7.29
CA PHE A 267 3.34 20.63 -6.10
C PHE A 267 3.61 22.09 -6.50
N ARG A 268 2.71 22.99 -6.13
CA ARG A 268 2.80 24.43 -6.45
C ARG A 268 3.08 24.67 -7.95
N ASP A 269 3.90 25.68 -8.24
CA ASP A 269 4.29 26.08 -9.59
C ASP A 269 5.53 25.34 -10.12
N TYR A 270 5.91 24.22 -9.48
CA TYR A 270 7.04 23.42 -9.93
C TYR A 270 6.67 22.65 -11.20
N ASN A 271 7.15 23.17 -12.34
CA ASN A 271 6.99 22.49 -13.62
C ASN A 271 8.07 21.41 -13.75
N VAL A 272 7.67 20.14 -13.63
CA VAL A 272 8.55 18.98 -13.79
C VAL A 272 8.32 18.38 -15.17
N PRO A 273 9.34 18.43 -16.07
CA PRO A 273 9.21 17.87 -17.42
C PRO A 273 8.80 16.41 -17.40
N GLY A 274 7.82 16.05 -18.23
CA GLY A 274 7.35 14.67 -18.38
C GLY A 274 6.42 14.17 -17.26
N ALA A 275 6.32 14.86 -16.10
CA ALA A 275 5.49 14.38 -14.98
C ALA A 275 4.01 14.25 -15.37
N ARG A 276 3.45 15.23 -16.09
CA ARG A 276 2.05 15.17 -16.54
C ARG A 276 1.81 14.00 -17.49
N ALA A 277 2.66 13.81 -18.51
CA ALA A 277 2.51 12.72 -19.46
C ALA A 277 2.60 11.35 -18.78
N LEU A 278 3.48 11.22 -17.79
CA LEU A 278 3.59 10.01 -16.98
C LEU A 278 2.36 9.79 -16.09
N GLY A 279 1.82 10.85 -15.49
CA GLY A 279 0.57 10.81 -14.72
C GLY A 279 -0.64 10.44 -15.60
N GLU A 280 -0.73 10.95 -16.82
CA GLU A 280 -1.77 10.58 -17.80
C GLU A 280 -1.66 9.09 -18.19
N GLU A 281 -0.44 8.56 -18.34
CA GLU A 281 -0.23 7.14 -18.58
C GLU A 281 -0.62 6.30 -17.35
N PHE A 282 -0.26 6.72 -16.12
CA PHE A 282 -0.71 6.06 -14.90
C PHE A 282 -2.24 6.02 -14.80
N ALA A 283 -2.91 7.14 -15.13
CA ALA A 283 -4.38 7.20 -15.15
C ALA A 283 -4.96 6.21 -16.19
N ARG A 284 -4.35 6.14 -17.37
CA ARG A 284 -4.78 5.24 -18.46
C ARG A 284 -4.67 3.76 -18.06
N VAL A 285 -3.57 3.34 -17.41
CA VAL A 285 -3.32 1.93 -17.09
C VAL A 285 -4.06 1.46 -15.83
N SER A 286 -4.46 2.38 -14.95
CA SER A 286 -5.15 2.07 -13.70
C SER A 286 -6.65 2.36 -13.71
N GLY A 287 -7.09 3.25 -14.58
CA GLY A 287 -8.43 3.81 -14.54
C GLY A 287 -8.64 4.85 -13.42
N TYR A 288 -7.56 5.29 -12.76
CA TYR A 288 -7.61 6.33 -11.72
C TYR A 288 -7.64 7.72 -12.37
N SER A 289 -8.19 8.70 -11.65
CA SER A 289 -8.18 10.10 -12.09
C SER A 289 -6.82 10.77 -11.81
N LEU A 290 -6.33 11.56 -12.77
CA LEU A 290 -5.18 12.45 -12.54
C LEU A 290 -5.70 13.78 -12.00
N GLU A 291 -5.30 14.14 -10.79
CA GLU A 291 -5.87 15.27 -10.06
C GLU A 291 -4.78 16.19 -9.46
N ASP A 292 -5.17 17.42 -9.21
CA ASP A 292 -4.38 18.35 -8.42
C ASP A 292 -4.67 18.12 -6.93
N THR A 293 -3.62 18.12 -6.10
CA THR A 293 -3.81 17.97 -4.65
C THR A 293 -4.62 19.14 -4.09
N PRO A 294 -5.66 18.89 -3.28
CA PRO A 294 -6.39 19.97 -2.60
C PRO A 294 -5.45 20.87 -1.79
N TYR A 295 -5.67 22.18 -1.83
CA TYR A 295 -4.77 23.17 -1.22
C TYR A 295 -4.45 22.86 0.24
N GLU A 296 -5.45 22.47 1.05
CA GLU A 296 -5.29 22.18 2.48
C GLU A 296 -4.44 20.93 2.79
N SER A 297 -4.17 20.12 1.76
CA SER A 297 -3.36 18.90 1.82
C SER A 297 -2.09 18.97 0.96
N SER A 298 -1.80 20.14 0.38
CA SER A 298 -0.72 20.33 -0.61
C SER A 298 0.62 20.74 -0.01
N PHE A 299 0.86 20.51 1.29
CA PHE A 299 2.09 20.95 1.92
C PHE A 299 2.67 19.91 2.87
N ALA A 300 3.99 19.90 2.99
CA ALA A 300 4.77 19.04 3.87
C ALA A 300 4.68 17.55 3.60
N GLY A 301 4.11 17.13 2.47
CA GLY A 301 4.06 15.73 2.02
C GLY A 301 5.39 15.25 1.45
N TYR A 302 5.59 13.93 1.44
CA TYR A 302 6.78 13.29 0.88
C TYR A 302 6.94 13.59 -0.62
N LYS A 303 5.88 13.39 -1.40
CA LYS A 303 5.83 13.75 -2.83
C LYS A 303 6.17 15.23 -3.05
N ASP A 304 5.61 16.12 -2.24
CA ASP A 304 5.78 17.57 -2.38
C ASP A 304 7.24 17.97 -2.16
N TRP A 305 7.86 17.39 -1.12
CA TRP A 305 9.28 17.59 -0.84
C TRP A 305 10.16 17.05 -1.96
N PHE A 306 9.84 15.86 -2.48
CA PHE A 306 10.59 15.29 -3.58
C PHE A 306 10.54 16.18 -4.82
N ILE A 307 9.35 16.60 -5.25
CA ILE A 307 9.19 17.54 -6.37
C ILE A 307 9.96 18.83 -6.15
N GLN A 308 9.85 19.41 -4.94
CA GLN A 308 10.53 20.65 -4.60
C GLN A 308 12.05 20.53 -4.67
N ASN A 309 12.63 19.48 -4.11
CA ASN A 309 14.07 19.34 -3.94
C ASN A 309 14.77 18.76 -5.16
N PHE A 310 14.16 17.74 -5.78
CA PHE A 310 14.81 17.00 -6.87
C PHE A 310 14.38 17.49 -8.25
N ARG A 311 13.26 18.20 -8.37
CA ARG A 311 12.70 18.64 -9.67
C ARG A 311 12.44 17.46 -10.61
N ARG A 312 12.02 16.34 -10.05
CA ARG A 312 11.72 15.08 -10.73
C ARG A 312 10.29 14.66 -10.45
N PRO A 313 9.71 13.75 -11.27
CA PRO A 313 8.33 13.28 -11.11
C PRO A 313 8.11 12.59 -9.77
N GLY A 314 7.15 13.06 -9.01
CA GLY A 314 6.70 12.45 -7.76
C GLY A 314 5.18 12.35 -7.77
N PHE A 315 4.65 11.20 -7.32
CA PHE A 315 3.22 10.95 -7.33
C PHE A 315 2.74 10.41 -5.98
N THR A 316 1.53 10.82 -5.61
CA THR A 316 0.74 10.14 -4.58
C THR A 316 -0.36 9.34 -5.28
N ILE A 317 -0.47 8.05 -4.95
CA ILE A 317 -1.47 7.15 -5.50
C ILE A 317 -2.49 6.85 -4.40
N GLU A 318 -3.69 7.37 -4.52
CA GLU A 318 -4.82 7.15 -3.59
C GLU A 318 -5.59 5.89 -4.01
N ALA A 319 -5.14 4.73 -3.54
CA ALA A 319 -5.63 3.43 -3.98
C ALA A 319 -6.95 3.03 -3.32
N GLY A 320 -7.84 2.38 -4.07
CA GLY A 320 -9.11 1.84 -3.57
C GLY A 320 -10.19 2.90 -3.32
N ILE A 321 -11.31 2.47 -2.76
CA ILE A 321 -12.49 3.32 -2.50
C ILE A 321 -13.10 2.95 -1.16
N GLY A 322 -13.63 3.92 -0.43
CA GLY A 322 -14.41 3.70 0.79
C GLY A 322 -13.93 4.53 1.97
N THR A 323 -13.95 3.95 3.16
CA THR A 323 -13.50 4.59 4.40
C THR A 323 -12.31 3.82 4.96
N ASN A 324 -11.23 4.52 5.31
CA ASN A 324 -10.06 3.92 5.93
C ASN A 324 -10.33 3.45 7.38
N PRO A 325 -9.78 2.30 7.81
CA PRO A 325 -8.95 1.39 7.00
C PRO A 325 -9.79 0.62 5.96
N LEU A 326 -9.30 0.55 4.73
CA LEU A 326 -9.97 -0.24 3.70
C LEU A 326 -9.91 -1.74 4.06
N PRO A 327 -11.01 -2.50 3.88
CA PRO A 327 -11.01 -3.93 4.17
C PRO A 327 -10.07 -4.68 3.23
N ILE A 328 -9.37 -5.70 3.75
CA ILE A 328 -8.41 -6.49 2.97
C ILE A 328 -9.04 -7.15 1.74
N SER A 329 -10.34 -7.38 1.75
CA SER A 329 -11.08 -7.93 0.61
C SER A 329 -11.03 -7.06 -0.66
N GLN A 330 -10.61 -5.79 -0.56
CA GLN A 330 -10.35 -4.94 -1.73
C GLN A 330 -8.96 -5.15 -2.34
N PHE A 331 -8.08 -5.94 -1.71
CA PHE A 331 -6.69 -6.07 -2.14
C PHE A 331 -6.55 -6.48 -3.61
N ASP A 332 -7.25 -7.52 -4.04
CA ASP A 332 -7.11 -8.05 -5.40
C ASP A 332 -7.53 -7.02 -6.47
N GLU A 333 -8.61 -6.28 -6.22
CA GLU A 333 -9.05 -5.19 -7.10
C GLU A 333 -8.02 -4.07 -7.14
N ILE A 334 -7.58 -3.61 -5.96
CA ILE A 334 -6.59 -2.53 -5.84
C ILE A 334 -5.28 -2.92 -6.53
N TYR A 335 -4.77 -4.13 -6.26
CA TYR A 335 -3.52 -4.59 -6.84
C TYR A 335 -3.59 -4.68 -8.36
N LYS A 336 -4.71 -5.19 -8.89
CA LYS A 336 -4.97 -5.24 -10.33
C LYS A 336 -4.97 -3.83 -10.97
N ASP A 337 -5.61 -2.87 -10.31
CA ASP A 337 -5.69 -1.49 -10.80
C ASP A 337 -4.29 -0.84 -10.83
N VAL A 338 -3.48 -1.01 -9.78
CA VAL A 338 -2.21 -0.29 -9.62
C VAL A 338 -0.99 -1.02 -10.21
N LEU A 339 -1.12 -2.28 -10.61
CA LEU A 339 0.00 -3.04 -11.18
C LEU A 339 0.59 -2.36 -12.44
N GLY A 340 -0.29 -1.82 -13.29
CA GLY A 340 0.13 -1.05 -14.46
C GLY A 340 0.92 0.20 -14.08
N ILE A 341 0.55 0.89 -13.00
CA ILE A 341 1.31 2.05 -12.48
C ILE A 341 2.72 1.62 -12.04
N LEU A 342 2.83 0.55 -11.25
CA LEU A 342 4.11 0.04 -10.73
C LEU A 342 5.07 -0.34 -11.87
N VAL A 343 4.56 -1.05 -12.88
CA VAL A 343 5.37 -1.46 -14.03
C VAL A 343 5.76 -0.27 -14.90
N THR A 344 4.81 0.64 -15.20
CA THR A 344 5.12 1.86 -15.99
C THR A 344 6.12 2.75 -15.25
N ALA A 345 5.99 2.89 -13.92
CA ALA A 345 6.96 3.63 -13.11
C ALA A 345 8.37 3.00 -13.18
N ALA A 346 8.44 1.67 -13.22
CA ALA A 346 9.71 0.95 -13.34
C ALA A 346 10.30 1.00 -14.75
N THR A 347 9.50 1.11 -15.82
CA THR A 347 9.99 1.09 -17.21
C THR A 347 10.14 2.47 -17.85
N GLY A 348 9.45 3.48 -17.34
CA GLY A 348 9.24 4.76 -18.01
C GLY A 348 8.05 4.72 -18.97
N LEU A 349 7.83 5.85 -19.68
CA LEU A 349 6.82 5.91 -20.74
C LEU A 349 7.20 4.93 -21.86
N PRO A 350 6.22 4.23 -22.46
CA PRO A 350 6.49 3.44 -23.65
C PRO A 350 7.00 4.37 -24.76
N ASP A 351 7.95 3.87 -25.55
CA ASP A 351 8.40 4.56 -26.74
C ASP A 351 7.17 4.88 -27.61
N LYS A 352 7.06 6.14 -28.06
CA LYS A 352 6.02 6.50 -29.03
C LYS A 352 6.38 5.84 -30.34
N GLU A 353 5.56 4.88 -30.77
CA GLU A 353 5.65 4.30 -32.11
C GLU A 353 5.45 5.37 -33.20
#